data_5f7d4b323cba721be7f8eda14aadf30f
#
_entry.id   5f7d4b323cba721be7f8eda14aadf30f
#
_cell.length_a   1.000
_cell.length_b   1.000
_cell.length_c   1.000
_cell.angle_alpha   90.00
_cell.angle_beta   90.00
_cell.angle_gamma   90.00
#
_symmetry.space_group_name_H-M   'P 1'
#
loop_
_entity.id
_entity.type
_entity.pdbx_description
1 polymer ?
#
loop_
_entity_poly.entity_id
_entity_poly.type
_entity_poly.pdbx_seq_one_letter_code
_entity_poly.pdbx_strand_id
1 'polypeptide(L)'
;EMSYFRLNLLSFLRDAHPDKANDLSFIAGRGDMAAEAYSEAVKSGLDHIQAAEIANETLFKGLHFSPYNVIVEILWNEFFDEVSPNEAQAKAKELMPECLAVFSNYNLNDDFAEATEYQSLYTELVGTILILLENELQ
;
A
#
# COMPACT_ATOMS: atom_id res chain seq x y z
N GLU A 1 -0.49 14.80 20.07
CA GLU A 1 -0.98 13.44 20.38
C GLU A 1 -1.85 12.91 19.24
N MET A 2 -1.58 11.68 18.82
CA MET A 2 -2.36 11.06 17.74
C MET A 2 -3.51 10.25 18.28
N SER A 3 -4.65 10.33 17.57
CA SER A 3 -5.81 9.51 17.90
C SER A 3 -5.57 8.04 17.50
N TYR A 4 -6.42 7.18 17.99
CA TYR A 4 -6.39 5.74 17.68
C TYR A 4 -6.40 5.49 16.16
N PHE A 5 -7.30 6.18 15.44
CA PHE A 5 -7.39 5.95 13.99
C PHE A 5 -6.16 6.43 13.24
N ARG A 6 -5.59 7.57 13.65
CA ARG A 6 -4.36 8.08 13.02
C ARG A 6 -3.19 7.14 13.26
N LEU A 7 -3.06 6.59 14.48
CA LEU A 7 -2.00 5.63 14.79
C LEU A 7 -2.15 4.34 14.00
N ASN A 8 -3.37 3.83 13.87
CA ASN A 8 -3.64 2.63 13.07
C ASN A 8 -3.27 2.86 11.61
N LEU A 9 -3.66 4.01 11.06
CA LEU A 9 -3.35 4.33 9.67
C LEU A 9 -1.84 4.46 9.47
N LEU A 10 -1.16 5.16 10.37
CA LEU A 10 0.30 5.32 10.28
C LEU A 10 1.01 3.98 10.28
N SER A 11 0.62 3.08 11.19
CA SER A 11 1.21 1.74 11.26
C SER A 11 1.02 0.99 9.95
N PHE A 12 -0.20 1.03 9.40
CA PHE A 12 -0.50 0.37 8.14
C PHE A 12 0.32 0.96 6.99
N LEU A 13 0.42 2.28 6.92
CA LEU A 13 1.17 2.93 5.85
C LEU A 13 2.66 2.60 5.89
N ARG A 14 3.23 2.50 7.07
CA ARG A 14 4.64 2.12 7.20
C ARG A 14 4.92 0.74 6.59
N ASP A 15 3.96 -0.16 6.70
CA ASP A 15 4.11 -1.53 6.18
C ASP A 15 3.73 -1.66 4.72
N ALA A 16 2.69 -0.95 4.27
CA ALA A 16 2.10 -1.16 2.94
C ALA A 16 2.32 0.00 1.97
N HIS A 17 2.46 1.22 2.49
CA HIS A 17 2.63 2.42 1.66
C HIS A 17 3.66 3.34 2.30
N PRO A 18 4.94 2.90 2.37
CA PRO A 18 5.95 3.73 3.04
C PRO A 18 6.12 5.11 2.42
N ASP A 19 5.80 5.27 1.14
CA ASP A 19 5.80 6.56 0.46
C ASP A 19 4.77 7.53 1.02
N LYS A 20 3.71 7.03 1.69
CA LYS A 20 2.65 7.84 2.28
C LYS A 20 2.79 8.01 3.79
N ALA A 21 3.72 7.31 4.41
CA ALA A 21 3.83 7.28 5.88
C ALA A 21 4.23 8.62 6.49
N ASN A 22 4.78 9.52 5.68
CA ASN A 22 5.18 10.86 6.15
C ASN A 22 4.18 11.95 5.75
N ASP A 23 3.08 11.57 5.10
CA ASP A 23 2.05 12.53 4.68
C ASP A 23 1.11 12.80 5.86
N LEU A 24 1.49 13.72 6.72
CA LEU A 24 0.77 14.01 7.97
C LEU A 24 -0.62 14.58 7.69
N SER A 25 -0.79 15.36 6.63
CA SER A 25 -2.10 15.89 6.23
C SER A 25 -3.06 14.77 5.87
N PHE A 26 -2.60 13.82 5.08
CA PHE A 26 -3.42 12.68 4.68
C PHE A 26 -3.82 11.85 5.90
N ILE A 27 -2.86 11.56 6.78
CA ILE A 27 -3.10 10.74 7.97
C ILE A 27 -4.11 11.43 8.89
N ALA A 28 -3.94 12.73 9.14
CA ALA A 28 -4.84 13.49 9.99
C ALA A 28 -6.26 13.54 9.40
N GLY A 29 -6.37 13.87 8.11
CA GLY A 29 -7.67 13.98 7.44
C GLY A 29 -8.40 12.65 7.39
N ARG A 30 -7.72 11.59 7.01
CA ARG A 30 -8.34 10.28 6.89
C ARG A 30 -8.71 9.73 8.27
N GLY A 31 -7.85 9.93 9.27
CA GLY A 31 -8.14 9.53 10.65
C GLY A 31 -9.37 10.25 11.20
N ASP A 32 -9.51 11.55 10.91
CA ASP A 32 -10.67 12.32 11.35
C ASP A 32 -11.95 11.85 10.66
N MET A 33 -11.89 11.51 9.39
CA MET A 33 -13.03 10.93 8.66
C MET A 33 -13.48 9.61 9.27
N ALA A 34 -12.53 8.76 9.66
CA ALA A 34 -12.84 7.48 10.29
C ALA A 34 -13.48 7.69 11.65
N ALA A 35 -12.97 8.63 12.45
CA ALA A 35 -13.53 8.95 13.76
C ALA A 35 -14.97 9.46 13.62
N GLU A 36 -15.23 10.31 12.62
CA GLU A 36 -16.58 10.81 12.36
C GLU A 36 -17.51 9.68 11.92
N ALA A 37 -17.03 8.79 11.04
CA ALA A 37 -17.83 7.64 10.61
C ALA A 37 -18.20 6.74 11.78
N TYR A 38 -17.25 6.52 12.70
CA TYR A 38 -17.51 5.76 13.92
C TYR A 38 -18.62 6.43 14.77
N SER A 39 -18.46 7.72 14.99
CA SER A 39 -19.41 8.50 15.82
C SER A 39 -20.83 8.46 15.21
N GLU A 40 -20.93 8.66 13.90
CA GLU A 40 -22.22 8.63 13.22
C GLU A 40 -22.87 7.24 13.29
N ALA A 41 -22.06 6.19 13.17
CA ALA A 41 -22.57 4.81 13.25
C ALA A 41 -23.13 4.52 14.63
N VAL A 42 -22.45 4.93 15.70
CA VAL A 42 -22.91 4.77 17.07
C VAL A 42 -24.21 5.54 17.28
N LYS A 43 -24.27 6.79 16.80
CA LYS A 43 -25.48 7.62 16.91
C LYS A 43 -26.67 7.02 16.19
N SER A 44 -26.43 6.27 15.11
CA SER A 44 -27.51 5.63 14.36
C SER A 44 -27.97 4.31 14.98
N GLY A 45 -27.38 3.89 16.09
CA GLY A 45 -27.80 2.72 16.84
C GLY A 45 -26.97 1.46 16.60
N LEU A 46 -25.89 1.55 15.83
CA LEU A 46 -25.01 0.40 15.62
C LEU A 46 -24.17 0.15 16.85
N ASP A 47 -23.83 -1.12 17.08
CA ASP A 47 -22.96 -1.44 18.21
C ASP A 47 -21.50 -1.06 17.91
N HIS A 48 -20.67 -1.18 18.94
CA HIS A 48 -19.26 -0.82 18.87
C HIS A 48 -18.51 -1.57 17.77
N ILE A 49 -18.79 -2.85 17.58
CA ILE A 49 -18.11 -3.67 16.58
C ILE A 49 -18.49 -3.22 15.16
N GLN A 50 -19.79 -3.00 14.94
CA GLN A 50 -20.28 -2.54 13.63
C GLN A 50 -19.76 -1.15 13.30
N ALA A 51 -19.73 -0.26 14.30
CA ALA A 51 -19.20 1.10 14.12
C ALA A 51 -17.71 1.07 13.78
N ALA A 52 -16.95 0.18 14.41
CA ALA A 52 -15.52 0.03 14.11
C ALA A 52 -15.29 -0.48 12.69
N GLU A 53 -16.12 -1.40 12.21
CA GLU A 53 -16.01 -1.89 10.83
C GLU A 53 -16.22 -0.76 9.82
N ILE A 54 -17.23 0.07 10.04
CA ILE A 54 -17.53 1.21 9.16
C ILE A 54 -16.37 2.21 9.18
N ALA A 55 -15.85 2.50 10.38
CA ALA A 55 -14.72 3.41 10.51
C ALA A 55 -13.48 2.87 9.77
N ASN A 56 -13.22 1.57 9.87
CA ASN A 56 -12.08 0.96 9.20
C ASN A 56 -12.23 0.96 7.69
N GLU A 57 -13.44 0.78 7.16
CA GLU A 57 -13.68 0.90 5.73
C GLU A 57 -13.29 2.30 5.23
N THR A 58 -13.65 3.32 5.99
CA THR A 58 -13.28 4.70 5.66
C THR A 58 -11.78 4.92 5.78
N LEU A 59 -11.18 4.39 6.86
CA LEU A 59 -9.77 4.60 7.16
C LEU A 59 -8.86 4.07 6.05
N PHE A 60 -9.16 2.88 5.54
CA PHE A 60 -8.30 2.17 4.61
C PHE A 60 -8.75 2.23 3.15
N LYS A 61 -9.78 3.00 2.86
CA LYS A 61 -10.31 3.09 1.50
C LYS A 61 -9.25 3.59 0.53
N GLY A 62 -9.09 2.85 -0.57
CA GLY A 62 -8.11 3.18 -1.60
C GLY A 62 -6.71 2.70 -1.30
N LEU A 63 -6.49 2.02 -0.16
CA LEU A 63 -5.17 1.62 0.29
C LEU A 63 -4.95 0.11 0.31
N HIS A 64 -5.93 -0.68 -0.12
CA HIS A 64 -5.83 -2.14 -0.06
C HIS A 64 -4.81 -2.71 -1.02
N PHE A 65 -4.64 -2.07 -2.18
CA PHE A 65 -3.61 -2.49 -3.13
C PHE A 65 -2.33 -1.72 -2.84
N SER A 66 -1.23 -2.43 -2.60
CA SER A 66 0.05 -1.80 -2.29
C SER A 66 1.06 -2.06 -3.42
N PRO A 67 1.38 -1.05 -4.23
CA PRO A 67 2.46 -1.18 -5.22
C PRO A 67 3.80 -1.59 -4.60
N TYR A 68 4.12 -1.05 -3.45
CA TYR A 68 5.33 -1.42 -2.72
C TYR A 68 5.37 -2.92 -2.43
N ASN A 69 4.28 -3.48 -1.91
CA ASN A 69 4.23 -4.91 -1.58
C ASN A 69 4.36 -5.79 -2.82
N VAL A 70 3.83 -5.35 -3.96
CA VAL A 70 4.00 -6.10 -5.21
C VAL A 70 5.48 -6.19 -5.58
N ILE A 71 6.21 -5.09 -5.46
CA ILE A 71 7.65 -5.09 -5.74
C ILE A 71 8.38 -6.01 -4.78
N VAL A 72 8.05 -5.97 -3.49
CA VAL A 72 8.66 -6.86 -2.49
C VAL A 72 8.42 -8.32 -2.88
N GLU A 73 7.19 -8.67 -3.22
CA GLU A 73 6.85 -10.05 -3.62
C GLU A 73 7.60 -10.48 -4.88
N ILE A 74 7.72 -9.57 -5.86
CA ILE A 74 8.47 -9.86 -7.08
C ILE A 74 9.94 -10.15 -6.75
N LEU A 75 10.54 -9.35 -5.87
CA LEU A 75 11.91 -9.58 -5.47
C LEU A 75 12.08 -10.95 -4.79
N TRP A 76 11.12 -11.32 -3.93
CA TRP A 76 11.17 -12.63 -3.27
C TRP A 76 10.96 -13.77 -4.25
N ASN A 77 10.03 -13.64 -5.20
CA ASN A 77 9.63 -14.73 -6.08
C ASN A 77 10.54 -14.90 -7.29
N GLU A 78 11.01 -13.78 -7.85
CA GLU A 78 11.68 -13.79 -9.16
C GLU A 78 13.17 -13.44 -9.07
N PHE A 79 13.63 -12.82 -8.00
CA PHE A 79 14.99 -12.29 -7.90
C PHE A 79 15.66 -12.64 -6.58
N PHE A 80 15.32 -13.80 -5.99
CA PHE A 80 15.87 -14.15 -4.68
C PHE A 80 17.39 -14.40 -4.69
N ASP A 81 17.95 -14.69 -5.86
CA ASP A 81 19.41 -14.83 -6.00
C ASP A 81 20.12 -13.48 -6.11
N GLU A 82 19.44 -12.50 -6.72
CA GLU A 82 20.01 -11.18 -6.95
C GLU A 82 19.85 -10.25 -5.75
N VAL A 83 18.75 -10.40 -5.01
CA VAL A 83 18.43 -9.61 -3.82
C VAL A 83 18.06 -10.56 -2.71
N SER A 84 18.83 -10.54 -1.63
CA SER A 84 18.53 -11.45 -0.52
C SER A 84 17.19 -11.11 0.12
N PRO A 85 16.44 -12.13 0.59
CA PRO A 85 15.08 -11.91 1.10
C PRO A 85 14.96 -10.85 2.19
N ASN A 86 15.94 -10.74 3.08
CA ASN A 86 15.91 -9.76 4.16
C ASN A 86 16.26 -8.35 3.69
N GLU A 87 16.70 -8.17 2.43
CA GLU A 87 16.99 -6.87 1.84
C GLU A 87 15.91 -6.43 0.86
N ALA A 88 14.93 -7.29 0.59
CA ALA A 88 13.90 -7.02 -0.42
C ALA A 88 13.09 -5.77 -0.12
N GLN A 89 12.74 -5.53 1.14
CA GLN A 89 11.95 -4.36 1.52
C GLN A 89 12.72 -3.06 1.28
N ALA A 90 13.98 -3.00 1.65
CA ALA A 90 14.80 -1.81 1.40
C ALA A 90 14.99 -1.60 -0.11
N LYS A 91 15.22 -2.69 -0.84
CA LYS A 91 15.40 -2.62 -2.30
C LYS A 91 14.11 -2.16 -2.98
N ALA A 92 12.95 -2.64 -2.53
CA ALA A 92 11.67 -2.22 -3.09
C ALA A 92 11.46 -0.71 -2.92
N LYS A 93 11.81 -0.15 -1.77
CA LYS A 93 11.74 1.31 -1.56
C LYS A 93 12.62 2.06 -2.55
N GLU A 94 13.81 1.54 -2.79
CA GLU A 94 14.76 2.13 -3.72
C GLU A 94 14.25 2.08 -5.16
N LEU A 95 13.63 0.96 -5.56
CA LEU A 95 13.13 0.77 -6.92
C LEU A 95 11.79 1.45 -7.18
N MET A 96 11.04 1.78 -6.14
CA MET A 96 9.68 2.31 -6.27
C MET A 96 9.57 3.50 -7.23
N PRO A 97 10.41 4.55 -7.12
CA PRO A 97 10.32 5.67 -8.06
C PRO A 97 10.49 5.27 -9.52
N GLU A 98 11.32 4.28 -9.78
CA GLU A 98 11.59 3.82 -11.15
C GLU A 98 10.45 2.98 -11.72
N CYS A 99 9.55 2.49 -10.87
CA CYS A 99 8.41 1.67 -11.28
C CYS A 99 7.11 2.45 -11.39
N LEU A 100 7.10 3.73 -11.00
CA LEU A 100 5.87 4.54 -11.01
C LEU A 100 5.22 4.63 -12.39
N ALA A 101 6.02 4.72 -13.44
CA ALA A 101 5.50 4.81 -14.81
C ALA A 101 4.73 3.55 -15.19
N VAL A 102 5.18 2.39 -14.74
CA VAL A 102 4.47 1.12 -15.00
C VAL A 102 3.14 1.11 -14.27
N PHE A 103 3.15 1.42 -12.97
CA PHE A 103 1.92 1.45 -12.17
C PHE A 103 0.89 2.42 -12.72
N SER A 104 1.34 3.54 -13.29
CA SER A 104 0.42 4.57 -13.79
C SER A 104 -0.42 4.12 -14.99
N ASN A 105 -0.07 3.02 -15.62
CA ASN A 105 -0.83 2.48 -16.75
C ASN A 105 -2.04 1.65 -16.33
N TYR A 106 -2.25 1.46 -15.02
CA TYR A 106 -3.29 0.57 -14.49
C TYR A 106 -4.18 1.32 -13.51
N ASN A 107 -5.43 0.88 -13.39
CA ASN A 107 -6.38 1.42 -12.40
C ASN A 107 -6.22 0.65 -11.09
N LEU A 108 -5.39 1.15 -10.19
CA LEU A 108 -5.00 0.48 -8.96
C LEU A 108 -6.03 0.71 -7.85
N ASN A 109 -7.25 0.22 -8.06
CA ASN A 109 -8.29 0.28 -7.04
C ASN A 109 -8.10 -0.82 -6.00
N ASP A 110 -8.96 -0.82 -4.97
CA ASP A 110 -8.84 -1.77 -3.85
C ASP A 110 -8.93 -3.24 -4.27
N ASP A 111 -9.56 -3.51 -5.41
CA ASP A 111 -9.75 -4.88 -5.91
C ASP A 111 -8.76 -5.24 -7.01
N PHE A 112 -7.77 -4.42 -7.27
CA PHE A 112 -6.89 -4.64 -8.43
C PHE A 112 -6.15 -5.97 -8.38
N ALA A 113 -5.85 -6.47 -7.18
CA ALA A 113 -5.16 -7.76 -7.05
C ALA A 113 -5.97 -8.92 -7.66
N GLU A 114 -7.28 -8.78 -7.73
CA GLU A 114 -8.18 -9.78 -8.32
C GLU A 114 -8.53 -9.48 -9.77
N ALA A 115 -8.06 -8.36 -10.32
CA ALA A 115 -8.36 -7.97 -11.69
C ALA A 115 -7.56 -8.81 -12.69
N THR A 116 -8.13 -8.97 -13.89
CA THR A 116 -7.43 -9.71 -14.96
C THR A 116 -6.12 -9.02 -15.36
N GLU A 117 -6.06 -7.70 -15.22
CA GLU A 117 -4.88 -6.90 -15.55
C GLU A 117 -3.71 -7.09 -14.58
N TYR A 118 -3.97 -7.68 -13.41
CA TYR A 118 -2.91 -7.84 -12.40
C TYR A 118 -1.70 -8.62 -12.96
N GLN A 119 -1.96 -9.67 -13.74
CA GLN A 119 -0.88 -10.47 -14.31
C GLN A 119 -0.05 -9.66 -15.30
N SER A 120 -0.68 -8.78 -16.07
CA SER A 120 0.05 -7.89 -16.99
C SER A 120 0.94 -6.93 -16.23
N LEU A 121 0.43 -6.34 -15.15
CA LEU A 121 1.22 -5.47 -14.28
C LEU A 121 2.42 -6.22 -13.72
N TYR A 122 2.18 -7.40 -13.16
CA TYR A 122 3.24 -8.21 -12.57
C TYR A 122 4.34 -8.51 -13.60
N THR A 123 3.96 -8.92 -14.79
CA THR A 123 4.91 -9.25 -15.86
C THR A 123 5.72 -8.02 -16.29
N GLU A 124 5.07 -6.87 -16.44
CA GLU A 124 5.78 -5.63 -16.79
C GLU A 124 6.76 -5.21 -15.71
N LEU A 125 6.37 -5.37 -14.44
CA LEU A 125 7.25 -5.04 -13.33
C LEU A 125 8.47 -5.96 -13.28
N VAL A 126 8.28 -7.26 -13.52
CA VAL A 126 9.40 -8.20 -13.57
C VAL A 126 10.41 -7.74 -14.63
N GLY A 127 9.94 -7.39 -15.82
CA GLY A 127 10.81 -6.90 -16.89
C GLY A 127 11.52 -5.61 -16.52
N THR A 128 10.80 -4.68 -15.95
CA THR A 128 11.36 -3.39 -15.52
C THR A 128 12.43 -3.58 -14.45
N ILE A 129 12.14 -4.39 -13.44
CA ILE A 129 13.06 -4.65 -12.34
C ILE A 129 14.31 -5.37 -12.85
N LEU A 130 14.14 -6.33 -13.76
CA LEU A 130 15.28 -7.02 -14.37
C LEU A 130 16.25 -6.02 -15.00
N ILE A 131 15.71 -5.10 -15.79
CA ILE A 131 16.54 -4.08 -16.45
C ILE A 131 17.23 -3.19 -15.43
N LEU A 132 16.50 -2.76 -14.40
CA LEU A 132 17.06 -1.90 -13.35
C LEU A 132 18.20 -2.60 -12.60
N LEU A 133 18.03 -3.87 -12.26
CA LEU A 133 19.05 -4.63 -11.56
C LEU A 133 20.28 -4.87 -12.45
N GLU A 134 20.07 -5.14 -13.73
CA GLU A 134 21.18 -5.29 -14.68
C GLU A 134 21.99 -4.00 -14.81
N ASN A 135 21.32 -2.85 -14.84
CA ASN A 135 21.99 -1.56 -14.95
C ASN A 135 22.85 -1.25 -13.73
N GLU A 136 22.49 -1.75 -12.56
CA GLU A 136 23.28 -1.57 -11.35
C GLU A 136 24.61 -2.33 -11.39
N LEU A 137 24.71 -3.36 -12.23
CA LEU A 137 25.92 -4.15 -12.34
C LEU A 137 26.98 -3.54 -13.27
N GLN A 138 26.65 -2.42 -13.92
CA GLN A 138 27.53 -1.76 -14.88
C GLN A 138 28.28 -0.57 -14.31
#